data_d9a834a06f3fed179cb253d5598006a7
#
_entry.id   d9a834a06f3fed179cb253d5598006a7
#
_cell.length_a   1.000
_cell.length_b   1.000
_cell.length_c   1.000
_cell.angle_alpha   90.00
_cell.angle_beta   90.00
_cell.angle_gamma   90.00
#
_symmetry.space_group_name_H-M   'P 1'
#
loop_
_entity.id
_entity.type
_entity.pdbx_description
1 polymer ?
#
loop_
_entity_poly.entity_id
_entity_poly.type
_entity_poly.pdbx_seq_one_letter_code
_entity_poly.pdbx_strand_id
1 'polypeptide(L)'
;MSTINKKKIQKGWMMLIVCMLIQAVPFCIASNIQPLFISSVIQEHGFSLTGFSLIFTIGTIVSAIAGPFIGSLFGKVNLKAIYTVGAVLCGGGFMLFSYCNTLPMFYGVAAIVQVGAAIISGIGVPILINAWFDGKTRGKALGLAFAGGSIGNIFLQQLVIRSIVANGTSRTYFVFGLVSLVVALVIALFLVKMPKDSSEVVGANNNSSEKEVNKEETDISYTLKEAQGIKYFWMIGLGFLFVGLYVSAYSVQHANYFQGVLKLDASVIALTGSIFALCSLFGNVLGGILFDKLGVMKTLMLSAIAVAASGVSILLSGSNPIFAHIFSAVKGLATFIYMMAPAYLVGEYFGKKEYGSILGVIQLIFAIGFSGGSVLFGVLATSLGYDITWMVILGFVAMAFLLLITASKGMAKLNKERKNDIAKAA
;
A
#
# COMPACT_ATOMS: atom_id res chain seq x y z
N MET A 1 27.43 5.82 -23.91
CA MET A 1 26.62 6.48 -22.84
C MET A 1 27.51 7.49 -22.16
N SER A 2 27.25 8.79 -22.27
CA SER A 2 28.09 9.83 -21.68
C SER A 2 28.07 9.74 -20.15
N THR A 3 29.16 10.15 -19.49
CA THR A 3 29.31 10.17 -18.04
C THR A 3 28.23 11.01 -17.34
N ILE A 4 27.68 12.01 -18.04
CA ILE A 4 26.57 12.87 -17.59
C ILE A 4 25.27 12.05 -17.50
N ASN A 5 25.01 11.15 -18.43
CA ASN A 5 23.80 10.32 -18.44
C ASN A 5 23.84 9.26 -17.32
N LYS A 6 25.02 8.71 -16.99
CA LYS A 6 25.21 7.80 -15.85
C LYS A 6 24.90 8.48 -14.51
N LYS A 7 25.38 9.73 -14.28
CA LYS A 7 25.12 10.49 -13.04
C LYS A 7 23.64 10.86 -12.86
N LYS A 8 22.90 11.11 -13.95
CA LYS A 8 21.47 11.45 -13.92
C LYS A 8 20.62 10.22 -13.56
N ILE A 9 20.89 9.08 -14.16
CA ILE A 9 20.24 7.78 -13.85
C ILE A 9 20.49 7.37 -12.39
N GLN A 10 21.70 7.62 -11.85
CA GLN A 10 22.02 7.34 -10.44
C GLN A 10 21.11 8.07 -9.45
N LYS A 11 20.64 9.29 -9.76
CA LYS A 11 19.75 10.05 -8.87
C LYS A 11 18.38 9.39 -8.71
N GLY A 12 17.79 8.87 -9.77
CA GLY A 12 16.52 8.14 -9.70
C GLY A 12 16.63 6.88 -8.84
N TRP A 13 17.69 6.09 -9.03
CA TRP A 13 17.94 4.90 -8.20
C TRP A 13 18.24 5.25 -6.74
N MET A 14 18.92 6.37 -6.48
CA MET A 14 19.10 6.88 -5.13
C MET A 14 17.75 7.24 -4.49
N MET A 15 16.84 7.86 -5.24
CA MET A 15 15.50 8.17 -4.76
C MET A 15 14.69 6.90 -4.47
N LEU A 16 14.87 5.84 -5.26
CA LEU A 16 14.29 4.53 -4.96
C LEU A 16 14.75 4.00 -3.60
N ILE A 17 16.06 4.08 -3.31
CA ILE A 17 16.60 3.68 -2.00
C ILE A 17 15.97 4.51 -0.88
N VAL A 18 15.80 5.82 -1.09
CA VAL A 18 15.11 6.70 -0.13
C VAL A 18 13.66 6.23 0.09
N CYS A 19 12.93 5.89 -0.96
CA CYS A 19 11.58 5.34 -0.85
C CYS A 19 11.55 3.98 -0.12
N MET A 20 12.54 3.11 -0.37
CA MET A 20 12.70 1.85 0.38
C MET A 20 12.95 2.10 1.86
N LEU A 21 13.77 3.10 2.22
CA LEU A 21 14.03 3.47 3.61
C LEU A 21 12.78 4.05 4.30
N ILE A 22 11.98 4.85 3.60
CA ILE A 22 10.68 5.33 4.11
C ILE A 22 9.77 4.15 4.46
N GLN A 23 9.71 3.16 3.60
CA GLN A 23 8.90 1.96 3.82
C GLN A 23 9.49 1.07 4.94
N ALA A 24 10.82 0.92 4.97
CA ALA A 24 11.49 0.01 5.90
C ALA A 24 11.51 0.51 7.35
N VAL A 25 11.55 1.84 7.58
CA VAL A 25 11.70 2.37 8.93
C VAL A 25 10.45 3.14 9.36
N PRO A 26 10.17 4.38 8.91
CA PRO A 26 9.05 5.14 9.47
C PRO A 26 7.68 4.48 9.22
N PHE A 27 7.42 3.98 8.02
CA PHE A 27 6.14 3.32 7.73
C PHE A 27 6.02 1.98 8.47
N CYS A 28 7.08 1.18 8.50
CA CYS A 28 7.10 -0.10 9.21
C CYS A 28 6.81 0.11 10.71
N ILE A 29 7.43 1.12 11.34
CA ILE A 29 7.19 1.48 12.74
C ILE A 29 5.74 1.92 12.95
N ALA A 30 5.20 2.78 12.08
CA ALA A 30 3.86 3.31 12.22
C ALA A 30 2.74 2.27 12.02
N SER A 31 2.97 1.27 11.16
CA SER A 31 1.90 0.37 10.69
C SER A 31 2.18 -1.11 10.95
N ASN A 32 3.38 -1.61 10.62
CA ASN A 32 3.63 -3.06 10.60
C ASN A 32 3.97 -3.62 11.99
N ILE A 33 4.68 -2.87 12.83
CA ILE A 33 5.06 -3.34 14.19
C ILE A 33 4.06 -2.93 15.28
N GLN A 34 3.18 -1.98 15.00
CA GLN A 34 2.18 -1.53 15.98
C GLN A 34 1.31 -2.67 16.55
N PRO A 35 0.89 -3.70 15.78
CA PRO A 35 0.17 -4.84 16.32
C PRO A 35 0.91 -5.63 17.42
N LEU A 36 2.24 -5.56 17.47
CA LEU A 36 3.04 -6.27 18.46
C LEU A 36 2.86 -5.71 19.89
N PHE A 37 2.38 -4.48 20.00
CA PHE A 37 2.11 -3.83 21.29
C PHE A 37 0.76 -4.22 21.91
N ILE A 38 -0.17 -4.82 21.13
CA ILE A 38 -1.55 -5.07 21.55
C ILE A 38 -1.59 -5.82 22.86
N SER A 39 -0.97 -6.98 22.94
CA SER A 39 -1.03 -7.85 24.12
C SER A 39 -0.47 -7.17 25.36
N SER A 40 0.68 -6.51 25.24
CA SER A 40 1.35 -5.86 26.36
C SER A 40 0.58 -4.63 26.86
N VAL A 41 0.08 -3.79 25.94
CA VAL A 41 -0.73 -2.59 26.30
C VAL A 41 -2.05 -2.99 26.94
N ILE A 42 -2.74 -4.01 26.44
CA ILE A 42 -3.98 -4.53 27.03
C ILE A 42 -3.72 -5.02 28.45
N GLN A 43 -2.65 -5.76 28.66
CA GLN A 43 -2.28 -6.28 29.98
C GLN A 43 -1.87 -5.15 30.94
N GLU A 44 -1.12 -4.14 30.46
CA GLU A 44 -0.62 -3.03 31.28
C GLU A 44 -1.74 -2.07 31.72
N HIS A 45 -2.71 -1.79 30.86
CA HIS A 45 -3.77 -0.80 31.11
C HIS A 45 -5.15 -1.42 31.43
N GLY A 46 -5.32 -2.73 31.36
CA GLY A 46 -6.61 -3.39 31.57
C GLY A 46 -7.65 -3.14 30.48
N PHE A 47 -7.23 -2.81 29.28
CA PHE A 47 -8.16 -2.55 28.18
C PHE A 47 -8.75 -3.85 27.60
N SER A 48 -9.94 -3.76 27.02
CA SER A 48 -10.47 -4.85 26.22
C SER A 48 -9.75 -4.94 24.87
N LEU A 49 -9.59 -6.16 24.34
CA LEU A 49 -9.00 -6.40 23.04
C LEU A 49 -9.74 -5.61 21.92
N THR A 50 -11.07 -5.66 21.95
CA THR A 50 -11.91 -4.94 20.99
C THR A 50 -11.70 -3.43 21.08
N GLY A 51 -11.72 -2.88 22.32
CA GLY A 51 -11.52 -1.44 22.54
C GLY A 51 -10.15 -0.97 22.02
N PHE A 52 -9.08 -1.69 22.38
CA PHE A 52 -7.75 -1.28 21.91
C PHE A 52 -7.56 -1.48 20.40
N SER A 53 -8.12 -2.54 19.80
CA SER A 53 -8.01 -2.78 18.36
C SER A 53 -8.66 -1.70 17.48
N LEU A 54 -9.57 -0.90 18.03
CA LEU A 54 -10.16 0.25 17.33
C LEU A 54 -9.13 1.31 16.92
N ILE A 55 -7.92 1.34 17.50
CA ILE A 55 -6.83 2.22 17.06
C ILE A 55 -6.52 2.04 15.56
N PHE A 56 -6.53 0.79 15.08
CA PHE A 56 -6.25 0.49 13.67
C PHE A 56 -7.38 0.98 12.77
N THR A 57 -8.62 0.76 13.17
CA THR A 57 -9.80 1.18 12.41
C THR A 57 -9.88 2.71 12.33
N ILE A 58 -9.74 3.40 13.47
CA ILE A 58 -9.80 4.87 13.54
C ILE A 58 -8.65 5.48 12.73
N GLY A 59 -7.42 4.99 12.94
CA GLY A 59 -6.26 5.47 12.20
C GLY A 59 -6.43 5.30 10.69
N THR A 60 -6.91 4.14 10.23
CA THR A 60 -7.15 3.86 8.81
C THR A 60 -8.23 4.77 8.23
N ILE A 61 -9.36 4.94 8.91
CA ILE A 61 -10.46 5.79 8.44
C ILE A 61 -10.01 7.25 8.34
N VAL A 62 -9.36 7.78 9.39
CA VAL A 62 -8.91 9.19 9.40
C VAL A 62 -7.86 9.43 8.32
N SER A 63 -6.87 8.53 8.16
CA SER A 63 -5.87 8.66 7.09
C SER A 63 -6.47 8.54 5.70
N ALA A 64 -7.46 7.69 5.52
CA ALA A 64 -8.16 7.53 4.25
C ALA A 64 -8.98 8.78 3.87
N ILE A 65 -9.70 9.37 4.82
CA ILE A 65 -10.43 10.64 4.61
C ILE A 65 -9.45 11.77 4.30
N ALA A 66 -8.29 11.82 4.97
CA ALA A 66 -7.24 12.79 4.71
C ALA A 66 -6.55 12.59 3.35
N GLY A 67 -6.57 11.37 2.80
CA GLY A 67 -5.85 10.99 1.59
C GLY A 67 -6.03 11.93 0.38
N PRO A 68 -7.25 12.23 -0.07
CA PRO A 68 -7.49 13.15 -1.19
C PRO A 68 -6.94 14.56 -0.93
N PHE A 69 -7.05 15.06 0.31
CA PHE A 69 -6.50 16.37 0.71
C PHE A 69 -4.99 16.34 0.70
N ILE A 70 -4.37 15.31 1.30
CA ILE A 70 -2.91 15.09 1.27
C ILE A 70 -2.43 15.07 -0.18
N GLY A 71 -3.07 14.28 -1.05
CA GLY A 71 -2.70 14.18 -2.45
C GLY A 71 -2.77 15.52 -3.19
N SER A 72 -3.75 16.38 -2.84
CA SER A 72 -3.92 17.70 -3.45
C SER A 72 -2.86 18.73 -3.02
N LEU A 73 -2.18 18.51 -1.88
CA LEU A 73 -1.08 19.37 -1.40
C LEU A 73 0.20 19.14 -2.20
N PHE A 74 0.42 17.92 -2.70
CA PHE A 74 1.59 17.64 -3.55
C PHE A 74 1.50 18.43 -4.85
N GLY A 75 2.58 19.14 -5.18
CA GLY A 75 2.62 20.08 -6.30
C GLY A 75 2.20 21.52 -5.99
N LYS A 76 1.46 21.76 -4.89
CA LYS A 76 1.06 23.10 -4.44
C LYS A 76 1.93 23.63 -3.32
N VAL A 77 2.44 22.75 -2.46
CA VAL A 77 3.25 23.08 -1.29
C VAL A 77 4.66 22.51 -1.48
N ASN A 78 5.64 23.14 -0.82
CA ASN A 78 7.01 22.66 -0.87
C ASN A 78 7.11 21.20 -0.41
N LEU A 79 7.69 20.35 -1.25
CA LEU A 79 7.83 18.92 -1.03
C LEU A 79 8.47 18.59 0.33
N LYS A 80 9.56 19.29 0.68
CA LYS A 80 10.25 19.08 1.95
C LYS A 80 9.34 19.42 3.15
N ALA A 81 8.54 20.49 3.05
CA ALA A 81 7.60 20.87 4.10
C ALA A 81 6.55 19.78 4.31
N ILE A 82 5.96 19.23 3.23
CA ILE A 82 4.98 18.14 3.31
C ILE A 82 5.59 16.91 4.00
N TYR A 83 6.78 16.47 3.55
CA TYR A 83 7.46 15.32 4.15
C TYR A 83 7.91 15.57 5.59
N THR A 84 8.31 16.81 5.95
CA THR A 84 8.65 17.18 7.33
C THR A 84 7.42 17.09 8.23
N VAL A 85 6.29 17.63 7.80
CA VAL A 85 5.01 17.48 8.54
C VAL A 85 4.66 16.00 8.69
N GLY A 86 4.74 15.23 7.61
CA GLY A 86 4.50 13.79 7.66
C GLY A 86 5.44 13.04 8.61
N ALA A 87 6.73 13.41 8.63
CA ALA A 87 7.73 12.85 9.54
C ALA A 87 7.41 13.14 11.01
N VAL A 88 7.04 14.39 11.34
CA VAL A 88 6.66 14.80 12.69
C VAL A 88 5.38 14.09 13.15
N LEU A 89 4.36 14.03 12.29
CA LEU A 89 3.11 13.34 12.62
C LEU A 89 3.32 11.83 12.77
N CYS A 90 4.13 11.21 11.91
CA CYS A 90 4.37 9.77 11.93
C CYS A 90 5.27 9.38 13.13
N GLY A 91 6.50 9.88 13.18
CA GLY A 91 7.48 9.51 14.21
C GLY A 91 7.21 10.17 15.56
N GLY A 92 6.91 11.48 15.57
CA GLY A 92 6.53 12.21 16.79
C GLY A 92 5.22 11.71 17.36
N GLY A 93 4.21 11.45 16.52
CA GLY A 93 2.97 10.80 16.92
C GLY A 93 3.21 9.43 17.54
N PHE A 94 4.11 8.60 16.95
CA PHE A 94 4.43 7.29 17.52
C PHE A 94 5.11 7.40 18.90
N MET A 95 5.92 8.44 19.14
CA MET A 95 6.45 8.74 20.47
C MET A 95 5.34 9.07 21.48
N LEU A 96 4.28 9.76 21.04
CA LEU A 96 3.17 10.14 21.91
C LEU A 96 2.41 8.94 22.49
N PHE A 97 2.45 7.77 21.84
CA PHE A 97 1.88 6.56 22.44
C PHE A 97 2.49 6.22 23.81
N SER A 98 3.73 6.63 24.07
CA SER A 98 4.40 6.41 25.37
C SER A 98 3.73 7.15 26.55
N TYR A 99 2.92 8.17 26.26
CA TYR A 99 2.21 8.98 27.27
C TYR A 99 0.70 8.67 27.32
N CYS A 100 0.23 7.73 26.48
CA CYS A 100 -1.18 7.38 26.42
C CYS A 100 -1.56 6.43 27.58
N ASN A 101 -2.55 6.83 28.36
CA ASN A 101 -3.08 6.03 29.48
C ASN A 101 -4.56 5.67 29.33
N THR A 102 -5.24 6.21 28.33
CA THR A 102 -6.67 5.97 28.06
C THR A 102 -6.92 5.66 26.59
N LEU A 103 -7.96 4.86 26.30
CA LEU A 103 -8.34 4.52 24.93
C LEU A 103 -8.51 5.75 24.00
N PRO A 104 -9.23 6.83 24.42
CA PRO A 104 -9.35 8.01 23.56
C PRO A 104 -8.02 8.66 23.19
N MET A 105 -7.02 8.67 24.10
CA MET A 105 -5.68 9.17 23.76
C MET A 105 -5.02 8.28 22.71
N PHE A 106 -5.08 6.95 22.85
CA PHE A 106 -4.57 6.03 21.83
C PHE A 106 -5.25 6.22 20.48
N TYR A 107 -6.57 6.47 20.45
CA TYR A 107 -7.32 6.73 19.21
C TYR A 107 -6.86 8.01 18.51
N GLY A 108 -6.72 9.10 19.26
CA GLY A 108 -6.26 10.38 18.73
C GLY A 108 -4.84 10.29 18.18
N VAL A 109 -3.93 9.67 18.95
CA VAL A 109 -2.54 9.47 18.52
C VAL A 109 -2.45 8.54 17.31
N ALA A 110 -3.24 7.45 17.26
CA ALA A 110 -3.29 6.56 16.10
C ALA A 110 -3.72 7.29 14.83
N ALA A 111 -4.72 8.17 14.93
CA ALA A 111 -5.16 9.00 13.80
C ALA A 111 -4.02 9.90 13.29
N ILE A 112 -3.29 10.57 14.19
CA ILE A 112 -2.14 11.42 13.85
C ILE A 112 -1.03 10.62 13.15
N VAL A 113 -0.66 9.47 13.72
CA VAL A 113 0.38 8.58 13.17
C VAL A 113 0.02 8.09 11.78
N GLN A 114 -1.22 7.65 11.57
CA GLN A 114 -1.65 7.10 10.28
C GLN A 114 -1.77 8.19 9.19
N VAL A 115 -2.15 9.43 9.55
CA VAL A 115 -2.09 10.57 8.63
C VAL A 115 -0.64 10.85 8.24
N GLY A 116 0.29 10.88 9.19
CA GLY A 116 1.72 11.03 8.93
C GLY A 116 2.27 9.93 8.02
N ALA A 117 1.90 8.66 8.28
CA ALA A 117 2.27 7.52 7.46
C ALA A 117 1.71 7.62 6.02
N ALA A 118 0.47 8.10 5.86
CA ALA A 118 -0.13 8.34 4.55
C ALA A 118 0.63 9.40 3.75
N ILE A 119 1.07 10.48 4.40
CA ILE A 119 1.86 11.56 3.77
C ILE A 119 3.20 11.01 3.26
N ILE A 120 4.00 10.37 4.12
CA ILE A 120 5.37 9.98 3.75
C ILE A 120 5.43 8.71 2.91
N SER A 121 4.49 7.78 3.09
CA SER A 121 4.50 6.47 2.45
C SER A 121 3.32 6.25 1.51
N GLY A 122 2.10 6.18 2.01
CA GLY A 122 0.94 5.75 1.22
C GLY A 122 0.71 6.54 -0.06
N ILE A 123 0.89 7.86 0.00
CA ILE A 123 0.75 8.78 -1.13
C ILE A 123 2.13 9.29 -1.57
N GLY A 124 3.00 9.62 -0.62
CA GLY A 124 4.30 10.22 -0.90
C GLY A 124 5.21 9.32 -1.74
N VAL A 125 5.41 8.06 -1.35
CA VAL A 125 6.29 7.13 -2.10
C VAL A 125 5.80 6.93 -3.54
N PRO A 126 4.52 6.64 -3.83
CA PRO A 126 4.02 6.58 -5.20
C PRO A 126 4.24 7.86 -6.01
N ILE A 127 4.06 9.04 -5.41
CA ILE A 127 4.31 10.31 -6.09
C ILE A 127 5.78 10.46 -6.46
N LEU A 128 6.71 10.18 -5.54
CA LEU A 128 8.14 10.23 -5.83
C LEU A 128 8.54 9.25 -6.94
N ILE A 129 8.10 8.00 -6.84
CA ILE A 129 8.42 6.98 -7.85
C ILE A 129 7.83 7.38 -9.21
N ASN A 130 6.59 7.87 -9.25
CA ASN A 130 5.96 8.31 -10.49
C ASN A 130 6.63 9.55 -11.12
N ALA A 131 7.29 10.39 -10.30
CA ALA A 131 8.07 11.52 -10.79
C ALA A 131 9.44 11.11 -11.34
N TRP A 132 10.12 10.14 -10.71
CA TRP A 132 11.50 9.74 -11.05
C TRP A 132 11.60 8.58 -12.04
N PHE A 133 10.52 7.81 -12.23
CA PHE A 133 10.51 6.61 -13.10
C PHE A 133 9.37 6.68 -14.09
N ASP A 134 9.64 6.28 -15.32
CA ASP A 134 8.65 6.28 -16.40
C ASP A 134 8.67 4.97 -17.20
N GLY A 135 7.61 4.74 -17.98
CA GLY A 135 7.46 3.60 -18.86
C GLY A 135 7.65 2.26 -18.14
N LYS A 136 8.48 1.39 -18.72
CA LYS A 136 8.72 0.00 -18.26
C LYS A 136 9.55 -0.13 -16.99
N THR A 137 9.93 0.97 -16.34
CA THR A 137 10.75 0.95 -15.11
C THR A 137 9.97 1.35 -13.87
N ARG A 138 8.79 1.98 -14.05
CA ARG A 138 7.95 2.51 -12.97
C ARG A 138 7.41 1.40 -12.05
N GLY A 139 6.88 0.34 -12.62
CA GLY A 139 6.33 -0.78 -11.84
C GLY A 139 7.42 -1.48 -11.02
N LYS A 140 8.57 -1.76 -11.64
CA LYS A 140 9.72 -2.33 -10.93
C LYS A 140 10.17 -1.43 -9.77
N ALA A 141 10.21 -0.11 -9.97
CA ALA A 141 10.58 0.83 -8.93
C ALA A 141 9.55 0.88 -7.79
N LEU A 142 8.25 0.88 -8.11
CA LEU A 142 7.18 0.77 -7.10
C LEU A 142 7.30 -0.53 -6.30
N GLY A 143 7.44 -1.67 -6.99
CA GLY A 143 7.59 -2.98 -6.35
C GLY A 143 8.78 -3.04 -5.39
N LEU A 144 9.94 -2.54 -5.81
CA LEU A 144 11.15 -2.46 -4.97
C LEU A 144 10.95 -1.49 -3.79
N ALA A 145 10.33 -0.33 -4.01
CA ALA A 145 10.04 0.61 -2.94
C ALA A 145 9.19 -0.03 -1.84
N PHE A 146 8.09 -0.70 -2.20
CA PHE A 146 7.21 -1.37 -1.23
C PHE A 146 7.84 -2.62 -0.61
N ALA A 147 8.75 -3.33 -1.31
CA ALA A 147 9.55 -4.42 -0.72
C ALA A 147 10.41 -3.95 0.47
N GLY A 148 10.77 -2.66 0.52
CA GLY A 148 11.42 -2.04 1.68
C GLY A 148 10.66 -2.28 2.99
N GLY A 149 9.33 -2.20 2.97
CA GLY A 149 8.48 -2.47 4.13
C GLY A 149 8.60 -3.92 4.65
N SER A 150 8.68 -4.90 3.76
CA SER A 150 8.91 -6.30 4.13
C SER A 150 10.30 -6.51 4.74
N ILE A 151 11.33 -5.86 4.18
CA ILE A 151 12.69 -5.90 4.71
C ILE A 151 12.73 -5.28 6.11
N GLY A 152 12.15 -4.08 6.28
CA GLY A 152 12.07 -3.42 7.58
C GLY A 152 11.37 -4.29 8.64
N ASN A 153 10.29 -4.95 8.24
CA ASN A 153 9.51 -5.81 9.12
C ASN A 153 10.33 -6.99 9.68
N ILE A 154 11.14 -7.64 8.85
CA ILE A 154 12.01 -8.77 9.27
C ILE A 154 12.92 -8.36 10.44
N PHE A 155 13.53 -7.18 10.37
CA PHE A 155 14.46 -6.71 11.40
C PHE A 155 13.76 -6.05 12.58
N LEU A 156 12.81 -5.15 12.31
CA LEU A 156 12.19 -4.34 13.36
C LEU A 156 11.27 -5.15 14.28
N GLN A 157 10.58 -6.17 13.79
CA GLN A 157 9.74 -7.03 14.65
C GLN A 157 10.55 -7.65 15.78
N GLN A 158 11.73 -8.21 15.48
CA GLN A 158 12.58 -8.85 16.48
C GLN A 158 13.08 -7.84 17.52
N LEU A 159 13.48 -6.65 17.04
CA LEU A 159 13.98 -5.59 17.92
C LEU A 159 12.88 -5.06 18.85
N VAL A 160 11.67 -4.86 18.30
CA VAL A 160 10.51 -4.38 19.08
C VAL A 160 10.10 -5.37 20.15
N ILE A 161 9.95 -6.64 19.81
CA ILE A 161 9.56 -7.68 20.79
C ILE A 161 10.58 -7.75 21.93
N ARG A 162 11.86 -7.77 21.62
CA ARG A 162 12.91 -7.74 22.64
C ARG A 162 12.87 -6.47 23.50
N SER A 163 12.61 -5.32 22.86
CA SER A 163 12.51 -4.05 23.60
C SER A 163 11.29 -3.99 24.51
N ILE A 164 10.13 -4.49 24.07
CA ILE A 164 8.92 -4.56 24.91
C ILE A 164 9.18 -5.42 26.16
N VAL A 165 9.80 -6.59 25.99
CA VAL A 165 10.11 -7.49 27.10
C VAL A 165 11.13 -6.88 28.07
N ALA A 166 12.16 -6.19 27.56
CA ALA A 166 13.24 -5.65 28.38
C ALA A 166 12.90 -4.30 29.03
N ASN A 167 12.13 -3.45 28.36
CA ASN A 167 11.96 -2.04 28.74
C ASN A 167 10.50 -1.60 28.94
N GLY A 168 9.54 -2.51 28.67
CA GLY A 168 8.10 -2.18 28.70
C GLY A 168 7.62 -1.45 27.44
N THR A 169 6.31 -1.23 27.39
CA THR A 169 5.61 -0.65 26.21
C THR A 169 5.94 0.83 26.01
N SER A 170 5.82 1.66 27.06
CA SER A 170 6.02 3.11 27.00
C SER A 170 7.41 3.48 26.51
N ARG A 171 8.46 2.90 27.06
CA ARG A 171 9.84 3.16 26.63
C ARG A 171 10.09 2.68 25.20
N THR A 172 9.51 1.56 24.81
CA THR A 172 9.63 1.04 23.45
C THR A 172 8.93 1.96 22.45
N TYR A 173 7.71 2.44 22.73
CA TYR A 173 7.05 3.45 21.90
C TYR A 173 7.90 4.71 21.72
N PHE A 174 8.47 5.23 22.81
CA PHE A 174 9.31 6.41 22.76
C PHE A 174 10.54 6.21 21.88
N VAL A 175 11.31 5.15 22.12
CA VAL A 175 12.57 4.89 21.38
C VAL A 175 12.31 4.64 19.89
N PHE A 176 11.34 3.79 19.55
CA PHE A 176 11.03 3.51 18.14
C PHE A 176 10.39 4.72 17.45
N GLY A 177 9.58 5.50 18.14
CA GLY A 177 9.06 6.76 17.64
C GLY A 177 10.18 7.78 17.36
N LEU A 178 11.16 7.89 18.26
CA LEU A 178 12.34 8.73 18.06
C LEU A 178 13.18 8.28 16.85
N VAL A 179 13.42 6.99 16.71
CA VAL A 179 14.10 6.41 15.53
C VAL A 179 13.34 6.76 14.26
N SER A 180 12.02 6.54 14.25
CA SER A 180 11.16 6.89 13.12
C SER A 180 11.24 8.39 12.78
N LEU A 181 11.14 9.26 13.79
CA LEU A 181 11.19 10.71 13.63
C LEU A 181 12.53 11.17 13.04
N VAL A 182 13.64 10.72 13.63
CA VAL A 182 14.98 11.12 13.18
C VAL A 182 15.23 10.66 11.74
N VAL A 183 14.94 9.39 11.43
CA VAL A 183 15.13 8.85 10.08
C VAL A 183 14.24 9.59 9.09
N ALA A 184 12.95 9.78 9.41
CA ALA A 184 12.02 10.47 8.53
C ALA A 184 12.38 11.94 8.31
N LEU A 185 12.87 12.68 9.35
CA LEU A 185 13.33 14.05 9.24
C LEU A 185 14.60 14.17 8.38
N VAL A 186 15.57 13.27 8.57
CA VAL A 186 16.78 13.23 7.72
C VAL A 186 16.37 13.03 6.26
N ILE A 187 15.46 12.10 5.99
CA ILE A 187 14.95 11.85 4.65
C ILE A 187 14.24 13.10 4.10
N ALA A 188 13.32 13.70 4.85
CA ALA A 188 12.52 14.85 4.44
C ALA A 188 13.36 16.08 4.10
N LEU A 189 14.35 16.40 4.94
CA LEU A 189 15.13 17.63 4.82
C LEU A 189 16.26 17.52 3.79
N PHE A 190 16.91 16.36 3.70
CA PHE A 190 18.16 16.22 2.94
C PHE A 190 18.01 15.34 1.70
N LEU A 191 17.19 14.29 1.72
CA LEU A 191 17.20 13.26 0.68
C LEU A 191 16.05 13.41 -0.32
N VAL A 192 14.85 13.83 0.10
CA VAL A 192 13.68 13.94 -0.79
C VAL A 192 13.86 15.10 -1.76
N LYS A 193 13.77 14.79 -3.06
CA LYS A 193 13.88 15.75 -4.18
C LYS A 193 13.00 15.33 -5.34
N MET A 194 12.47 16.31 -6.09
CA MET A 194 11.87 16.07 -7.42
C MET A 194 12.94 16.12 -8.51
N PRO A 195 12.75 15.43 -9.64
CA PRO A 195 13.60 15.62 -10.81
C PRO A 195 13.53 17.07 -11.28
N LYS A 196 14.67 17.63 -11.72
CA LYS A 196 14.74 19.00 -12.25
C LYS A 196 14.31 19.05 -13.71
N ASP A 197 14.68 18.02 -14.47
CA ASP A 197 14.44 17.89 -15.89
C ASP A 197 13.94 16.49 -16.22
N SER A 198 13.22 16.35 -17.36
CA SER A 198 12.81 15.07 -17.92
C SER A 198 13.99 14.11 -18.18
N SER A 199 15.19 14.66 -18.41
CA SER A 199 16.41 13.88 -18.61
C SER A 199 16.95 13.18 -17.35
N GLU A 200 16.45 13.53 -16.15
CA GLU A 200 16.76 12.84 -14.89
C GLU A 200 15.83 11.65 -14.64
N VAL A 201 14.70 11.56 -15.36
CA VAL A 201 13.70 10.50 -15.21
C VAL A 201 14.24 9.19 -15.80
N VAL A 202 14.22 8.13 -15.00
CA VAL A 202 14.68 6.80 -15.41
C VAL A 202 13.62 6.14 -16.30
N GLY A 203 14.04 5.70 -17.50
CA GLY A 203 13.11 5.08 -18.45
C GLY A 203 12.52 6.03 -19.50
N ALA A 204 12.74 7.34 -19.37
CA ALA A 204 12.40 8.28 -20.44
C ALA A 204 13.29 8.02 -21.68
N ASN A 205 12.69 7.96 -22.87
CA ASN A 205 13.41 7.74 -24.11
C ASN A 205 14.26 8.98 -24.46
N ASN A 206 15.58 8.87 -24.32
CA ASN A 206 16.54 9.96 -24.57
C ASN A 206 16.75 10.30 -26.07
N ASN A 207 15.97 9.73 -26.98
CA ASN A 207 16.18 9.93 -28.45
C ASN A 207 15.39 11.11 -29.02
N SER A 208 14.94 12.05 -28.22
CA SER A 208 14.09 13.14 -28.70
C SER A 208 14.43 14.50 -28.07
N SER A 209 15.66 14.97 -28.23
CA SER A 209 16.04 16.36 -27.89
C SER A 209 15.31 17.42 -28.73
N GLU A 210 14.66 17.03 -29.82
CA GLU A 210 13.90 17.95 -30.71
C GLU A 210 12.37 17.71 -30.70
N LYS A 211 11.87 16.70 -29.97
CA LYS A 211 10.43 16.37 -29.86
C LYS A 211 9.81 16.62 -28.49
N GLU A 212 10.55 17.20 -27.54
CA GLU A 212 10.09 17.34 -26.15
C GLU A 212 8.97 18.38 -25.98
N VAL A 213 8.94 19.42 -26.81
CA VAL A 213 7.88 20.44 -26.77
C VAL A 213 6.52 19.84 -27.19
N ASN A 214 6.52 18.83 -28.08
CA ASN A 214 5.29 18.18 -28.55
C ASN A 214 4.88 16.92 -27.75
N LYS A 215 5.72 16.41 -26.82
CA LYS A 215 5.39 15.21 -26.04
C LYS A 215 4.64 15.50 -24.74
N GLU A 216 4.85 16.67 -24.13
CA GLU A 216 4.02 17.09 -22.98
C GLU A 216 2.57 17.35 -23.39
N GLU A 217 2.33 17.81 -24.63
CA GLU A 217 0.97 18.00 -25.16
C GLU A 217 0.26 16.68 -25.53
N THR A 218 0.99 15.57 -25.75
CA THR A 218 0.42 14.27 -26.14
C THR A 218 0.24 13.29 -24.99
N ASP A 219 0.77 13.58 -23.81
CA ASP A 219 0.61 12.71 -22.63
C ASP A 219 -0.73 13.03 -21.94
N ILE A 220 -1.68 12.08 -22.05
CA ILE A 220 -3.02 12.24 -21.48
C ILE A 220 -2.91 12.29 -19.97
N SER A 221 -3.30 13.44 -19.41
CA SER A 221 -3.38 13.62 -17.96
C SER A 221 -4.72 14.24 -17.59
N TYR A 222 -5.30 13.75 -16.49
CA TYR A 222 -6.63 14.16 -16.01
C TYR A 222 -6.51 14.93 -14.71
N THR A 223 -7.41 15.90 -14.54
CA THR A 223 -7.75 16.46 -13.24
C THR A 223 -8.65 15.48 -12.47
N LEU A 224 -8.76 15.62 -11.17
CA LEU A 224 -9.68 14.81 -10.36
C LEU A 224 -11.13 14.95 -10.84
N LYS A 225 -11.56 16.17 -11.18
CA LYS A 225 -12.90 16.44 -11.68
C LYS A 225 -13.18 15.74 -13.02
N GLU A 226 -12.22 15.77 -13.94
CA GLU A 226 -12.31 15.04 -15.21
C GLU A 226 -12.35 13.53 -14.98
N ALA A 227 -11.48 13.01 -14.09
CA ALA A 227 -11.45 11.59 -13.75
C ALA A 227 -12.78 11.12 -13.16
N GLN A 228 -13.36 11.87 -12.23
CA GLN A 228 -14.67 11.58 -11.61
C GLN A 228 -15.83 11.58 -12.62
N GLY A 229 -15.73 12.32 -13.71
CA GLY A 229 -16.69 12.30 -14.82
C GLY A 229 -16.62 11.02 -15.67
N ILE A 230 -15.57 10.20 -15.52
CA ILE A 230 -15.37 8.96 -16.29
C ILE A 230 -15.92 7.78 -15.50
N LYS A 231 -16.85 7.02 -16.08
CA LYS A 231 -17.41 5.81 -15.43
C LYS A 231 -16.37 4.79 -15.00
N TYR A 232 -15.29 4.65 -15.76
CA TYR A 232 -14.21 3.72 -15.47
C TYR A 232 -13.41 4.08 -14.21
N PHE A 233 -13.36 5.36 -13.83
CA PHE A 233 -12.79 5.79 -12.55
C PHE A 233 -13.52 5.15 -11.37
N TRP A 234 -14.86 5.22 -11.37
CA TRP A 234 -15.68 4.63 -10.32
C TRP A 234 -15.65 3.10 -10.35
N MET A 235 -15.54 2.49 -11.55
CA MET A 235 -15.34 1.04 -11.66
C MET A 235 -14.00 0.59 -11.07
N ILE A 236 -12.91 1.36 -11.27
CA ILE A 236 -11.62 1.11 -10.61
C ILE A 236 -11.76 1.27 -9.10
N GLY A 237 -12.41 2.34 -8.64
CA GLY A 237 -12.70 2.57 -7.22
C GLY A 237 -13.47 1.41 -6.58
N LEU A 238 -14.60 1.01 -7.18
CA LEU A 238 -15.38 -0.14 -6.71
C LEU A 238 -14.60 -1.44 -6.77
N GLY A 239 -13.77 -1.64 -7.80
CA GLY A 239 -12.85 -2.78 -7.86
C GLY A 239 -11.93 -2.80 -6.64
N PHE A 240 -11.32 -1.66 -6.26
CA PHE A 240 -10.50 -1.56 -5.06
C PHE A 240 -11.28 -1.63 -3.74
N LEU A 241 -12.55 -1.26 -3.72
CA LEU A 241 -13.42 -1.52 -2.56
C LEU A 241 -13.54 -3.03 -2.31
N PHE A 242 -13.83 -3.82 -3.35
CA PHE A 242 -13.88 -5.28 -3.24
C PHE A 242 -12.50 -5.89 -2.94
N VAL A 243 -11.41 -5.30 -3.47
CA VAL A 243 -10.05 -5.68 -3.05
C VAL A 243 -9.87 -5.46 -1.54
N GLY A 244 -10.30 -4.31 -1.01
CA GLY A 244 -10.27 -4.02 0.42
C GLY A 244 -11.03 -5.07 1.25
N LEU A 245 -12.25 -5.39 0.84
CA LEU A 245 -13.10 -6.39 1.52
C LEU A 245 -12.41 -7.75 1.63
N TYR A 246 -11.93 -8.34 0.52
CA TYR A 246 -11.29 -9.65 0.58
C TYR A 246 -9.93 -9.62 1.25
N VAL A 247 -9.14 -8.56 1.07
CA VAL A 247 -7.82 -8.43 1.73
C VAL A 247 -7.98 -8.35 3.24
N SER A 248 -8.99 -7.62 3.74
CA SER A 248 -9.31 -7.55 5.17
C SER A 248 -9.68 -8.93 5.72
N ALA A 249 -10.59 -9.65 5.04
CA ALA A 249 -10.98 -11.00 5.43
C ALA A 249 -9.76 -11.94 5.47
N TYR A 250 -8.97 -11.98 4.40
CA TYR A 250 -7.77 -12.82 4.30
C TYR A 250 -6.67 -12.44 5.31
N SER A 251 -6.58 -11.17 5.72
CA SER A 251 -5.52 -10.73 6.62
C SER A 251 -5.88 -10.84 8.10
N VAL A 252 -7.15 -10.66 8.44
CA VAL A 252 -7.60 -10.62 9.83
C VAL A 252 -8.21 -11.96 10.25
N GLN A 253 -9.06 -12.55 9.41
CA GLN A 253 -9.88 -13.68 9.81
C GLN A 253 -9.24 -15.07 9.60
N HIS A 254 -8.20 -15.16 8.74
CA HIS A 254 -7.55 -16.46 8.49
C HIS A 254 -6.92 -17.07 9.75
N ALA A 255 -6.32 -16.22 10.63
CA ALA A 255 -5.69 -16.71 11.84
C ALA A 255 -6.73 -17.32 12.80
N ASN A 256 -7.88 -16.63 12.97
CA ASN A 256 -8.99 -17.13 13.76
C ASN A 256 -9.60 -18.41 13.18
N TYR A 257 -9.71 -18.49 11.85
CA TYR A 257 -10.18 -19.70 11.16
C TYR A 257 -9.23 -20.89 11.39
N PHE A 258 -7.93 -20.70 11.22
CA PHE A 258 -6.94 -21.76 11.43
C PHE A 258 -6.84 -22.21 12.89
N GLN A 259 -6.84 -21.27 13.83
CA GLN A 259 -6.68 -21.57 15.26
C GLN A 259 -8.00 -21.95 15.93
N GLY A 260 -9.05 -21.17 15.71
CA GLY A 260 -10.32 -21.31 16.43
C GLY A 260 -11.24 -22.37 15.83
N VAL A 261 -11.31 -22.48 14.51
CA VAL A 261 -12.24 -23.37 13.81
C VAL A 261 -11.56 -24.69 13.42
N LEU A 262 -10.45 -24.61 12.69
CA LEU A 262 -9.73 -25.81 12.21
C LEU A 262 -8.84 -26.43 13.28
N LYS A 263 -8.54 -25.70 14.37
CA LYS A 263 -7.67 -26.14 15.48
C LYS A 263 -6.31 -26.67 14.99
N LEU A 264 -5.72 -25.99 13.99
CA LEU A 264 -4.41 -26.36 13.48
C LEU A 264 -3.34 -26.12 14.55
N ASP A 265 -2.27 -26.92 14.52
CA ASP A 265 -1.15 -26.79 15.44
C ASP A 265 -0.51 -25.39 15.34
N ALA A 266 -0.07 -24.87 16.49
CA ALA A 266 0.58 -23.56 16.59
C ALA A 266 1.80 -23.44 15.69
N SER A 267 2.54 -24.54 15.48
CA SER A 267 3.68 -24.60 14.56
C SER A 267 3.28 -24.38 13.09
N VAL A 268 2.13 -24.94 12.67
CA VAL A 268 1.57 -24.74 11.33
C VAL A 268 1.19 -23.27 11.14
N ILE A 269 0.51 -22.67 12.13
CA ILE A 269 0.08 -21.26 12.08
C ILE A 269 1.29 -20.32 12.03
N ALA A 270 2.31 -20.56 12.84
CA ALA A 270 3.55 -19.78 12.83
C ALA A 270 4.26 -19.87 11.48
N LEU A 271 4.31 -21.06 10.89
CA LEU A 271 4.92 -21.27 9.58
C LEU A 271 4.16 -20.54 8.47
N THR A 272 2.79 -20.49 8.50
CA THR A 272 2.01 -19.71 7.53
C THR A 272 2.37 -18.24 7.54
N GLY A 273 2.58 -17.65 8.73
CA GLY A 273 3.01 -16.25 8.87
C GLY A 273 4.40 -16.00 8.25
N SER A 274 5.34 -16.90 8.48
CA SER A 274 6.71 -16.82 7.93
C SER A 274 6.70 -16.95 6.40
N ILE A 275 5.94 -17.90 5.87
CA ILE A 275 5.76 -18.10 4.42
C ILE A 275 5.15 -16.84 3.79
N PHE A 276 4.10 -16.28 4.39
CA PHE A 276 3.48 -15.03 3.91
C PHE A 276 4.51 -13.89 3.85
N ALA A 277 5.28 -13.68 4.91
CA ALA A 277 6.26 -12.59 4.98
C ALA A 277 7.32 -12.72 3.88
N LEU A 278 7.87 -13.93 3.69
CA LEU A 278 8.85 -14.21 2.65
C LEU A 278 8.25 -14.02 1.25
N CYS A 279 7.09 -14.61 1.00
CA CYS A 279 6.42 -14.53 -0.30
C CYS A 279 5.97 -13.10 -0.63
N SER A 280 5.59 -12.27 0.36
CA SER A 280 5.20 -10.88 0.12
C SER A 280 6.39 -9.99 -0.30
N LEU A 281 7.59 -10.29 0.21
CA LEU A 281 8.81 -9.61 -0.23
C LEU A 281 9.04 -9.81 -1.73
N PHE A 282 9.00 -11.08 -2.18
CA PHE A 282 9.15 -11.41 -3.61
C PHE A 282 7.95 -10.96 -4.42
N GLY A 283 6.74 -11.04 -3.86
CA GLY A 283 5.49 -10.67 -4.52
C GLY A 283 5.46 -9.21 -4.96
N ASN A 284 5.91 -8.28 -4.11
CA ASN A 284 5.97 -6.87 -4.47
C ASN A 284 6.95 -6.60 -5.63
N VAL A 285 8.12 -7.23 -5.62
CA VAL A 285 9.11 -7.10 -6.71
C VAL A 285 8.58 -7.75 -7.99
N LEU A 286 8.02 -8.95 -7.88
CA LEU A 286 7.44 -9.68 -9.01
C LEU A 286 6.28 -8.91 -9.63
N GLY A 287 5.38 -8.36 -8.81
CA GLY A 287 4.26 -7.54 -9.27
C GLY A 287 4.70 -6.35 -10.10
N GLY A 288 5.75 -5.64 -9.67
CA GLY A 288 6.33 -4.55 -10.44
C GLY A 288 6.87 -4.99 -11.80
N ILE A 289 7.56 -6.14 -11.84
CA ILE A 289 8.08 -6.72 -13.09
C ILE A 289 6.93 -7.16 -14.01
N LEU A 290 5.88 -7.75 -13.44
CA LEU A 290 4.71 -8.19 -14.21
C LEU A 290 4.00 -6.99 -14.87
N PHE A 291 3.76 -5.92 -14.12
CA PHE A 291 3.16 -4.70 -14.67
C PHE A 291 4.01 -4.09 -15.79
N ASP A 292 5.33 -4.02 -15.62
CA ASP A 292 6.23 -3.44 -16.62
C ASP A 292 6.40 -4.30 -17.87
N LYS A 293 6.42 -5.65 -17.72
CA LYS A 293 6.66 -6.56 -18.86
C LYS A 293 5.38 -7.01 -19.56
N LEU A 294 4.34 -7.31 -18.81
CA LEU A 294 3.09 -7.87 -19.34
C LEU A 294 1.99 -6.81 -19.51
N GLY A 295 2.17 -5.63 -18.89
CA GLY A 295 1.17 -4.58 -18.82
C GLY A 295 0.03 -4.89 -17.84
N VAL A 296 -0.84 -3.91 -17.64
CA VAL A 296 -1.92 -3.96 -16.63
C VAL A 296 -2.84 -5.15 -16.84
N MET A 297 -3.31 -5.36 -18.07
CA MET A 297 -4.36 -6.34 -18.37
C MET A 297 -3.94 -7.77 -18.02
N LYS A 298 -2.80 -8.22 -18.51
CA LYS A 298 -2.31 -9.58 -18.27
C LYS A 298 -1.94 -9.78 -16.81
N THR A 299 -1.39 -8.75 -16.17
CA THR A 299 -1.04 -8.79 -14.75
C THR A 299 -2.30 -8.94 -13.89
N LEU A 300 -3.37 -8.19 -14.15
CA LEU A 300 -4.64 -8.33 -13.44
C LEU A 300 -5.25 -9.72 -13.62
N MET A 301 -5.21 -10.30 -14.84
CA MET A 301 -5.72 -11.66 -15.11
C MET A 301 -4.95 -12.72 -14.31
N LEU A 302 -3.60 -12.67 -14.33
CA LEU A 302 -2.76 -13.58 -13.54
C LEU A 302 -3.02 -13.43 -12.04
N SER A 303 -3.17 -12.19 -11.59
CA SER A 303 -3.48 -11.90 -10.18
C SER A 303 -4.87 -12.42 -9.77
N ALA A 304 -5.86 -12.33 -10.66
CA ALA A 304 -7.19 -12.88 -10.41
C ALA A 304 -7.11 -14.40 -10.14
N ILE A 305 -6.35 -15.12 -10.98
CA ILE A 305 -6.14 -16.56 -10.82
C ILE A 305 -5.40 -16.85 -9.50
N ALA A 306 -4.33 -16.12 -9.20
CA ALA A 306 -3.55 -16.31 -7.99
C ALA A 306 -4.38 -16.05 -6.72
N VAL A 307 -5.11 -14.92 -6.66
CA VAL A 307 -5.94 -14.58 -5.49
C VAL A 307 -7.11 -15.55 -5.34
N ALA A 308 -7.72 -16.00 -6.43
CA ALA A 308 -8.76 -17.03 -6.39
C ALA A 308 -8.20 -18.37 -5.90
N ALA A 309 -7.02 -18.78 -6.38
CA ALA A 309 -6.34 -19.99 -5.90
C ALA A 309 -6.01 -19.91 -4.39
N SER A 310 -5.61 -18.74 -3.90
CA SER A 310 -5.45 -18.50 -2.46
C SER A 310 -6.77 -18.70 -1.70
N GLY A 311 -7.90 -18.18 -2.22
CA GLY A 311 -9.22 -18.37 -1.61
C GLY A 311 -9.74 -19.81 -1.66
N VAL A 312 -9.43 -20.56 -2.71
CA VAL A 312 -9.73 -22.01 -2.75
C VAL A 312 -8.85 -22.76 -1.74
N SER A 313 -7.58 -22.36 -1.60
CA SER A 313 -6.67 -23.01 -0.65
C SER A 313 -7.10 -22.84 0.80
N ILE A 314 -7.68 -21.69 1.19
CA ILE A 314 -8.17 -21.53 2.57
C ILE A 314 -9.38 -22.43 2.84
N LEU A 315 -10.28 -22.63 1.86
CA LEU A 315 -11.39 -23.57 1.97
C LEU A 315 -10.92 -25.01 2.15
N LEU A 316 -9.85 -25.41 1.44
CA LEU A 316 -9.29 -26.75 1.51
C LEU A 316 -8.40 -26.97 2.74
N SER A 317 -8.11 -25.94 3.53
CA SER A 317 -7.24 -26.05 4.72
C SER A 317 -7.79 -26.97 5.81
N GLY A 318 -9.12 -27.20 5.82
CA GLY A 318 -9.75 -28.18 6.71
C GLY A 318 -9.46 -29.63 6.33
N SER A 319 -9.15 -29.92 5.07
CA SER A 319 -8.83 -31.27 4.61
C SER A 319 -7.37 -31.65 4.79
N ASN A 320 -6.45 -30.65 4.63
CA ASN A 320 -5.02 -30.86 4.83
C ASN A 320 -4.33 -29.52 5.16
N PRO A 321 -3.53 -29.46 6.25
CA PRO A 321 -2.80 -28.27 6.66
C PRO A 321 -1.87 -27.66 5.60
N ILE A 322 -1.43 -28.44 4.62
CA ILE A 322 -0.60 -27.95 3.50
C ILE A 322 -1.30 -26.79 2.74
N PHE A 323 -2.63 -26.82 2.65
CA PHE A 323 -3.37 -25.75 1.98
C PHE A 323 -3.34 -24.42 2.75
N ALA A 324 -3.14 -24.42 4.06
CA ALA A 324 -2.91 -23.21 4.83
C ALA A 324 -1.57 -22.55 4.44
N HIS A 325 -0.54 -23.36 4.15
CA HIS A 325 0.75 -22.85 3.66
C HIS A 325 0.65 -22.35 2.22
N ILE A 326 -0.07 -23.06 1.35
CA ILE A 326 -0.35 -22.63 -0.05
C ILE A 326 -1.13 -21.31 -0.05
N PHE A 327 -2.18 -21.20 0.79
CA PHE A 327 -2.91 -19.92 0.98
C PHE A 327 -1.96 -18.77 1.29
N SER A 328 -1.08 -18.95 2.29
CA SER A 328 -0.17 -17.91 2.76
C SER A 328 0.89 -17.55 1.71
N ALA A 329 1.42 -18.54 0.99
CA ALA A 329 2.39 -18.33 -0.07
C ALA A 329 1.79 -17.52 -1.23
N VAL A 330 0.64 -17.95 -1.73
CA VAL A 330 -0.01 -17.31 -2.89
C VAL A 330 -0.55 -15.92 -2.52
N LYS A 331 -1.16 -15.77 -1.32
CA LYS A 331 -1.54 -14.47 -0.77
C LYS A 331 -0.34 -13.52 -0.68
N GLY A 332 0.81 -14.01 -0.20
CA GLY A 332 2.03 -13.24 -0.12
C GLY A 332 2.50 -12.79 -1.50
N LEU A 333 2.57 -13.68 -2.48
CA LEU A 333 2.96 -13.35 -3.85
C LEU A 333 2.00 -12.33 -4.50
N ALA A 334 0.72 -12.31 -4.13
CA ALA A 334 -0.27 -11.38 -4.66
C ALA A 334 -0.37 -10.04 -3.89
N THR A 335 0.49 -9.79 -2.89
CA THR A 335 0.46 -8.58 -2.05
C THR A 335 0.49 -7.28 -2.86
N PHE A 336 1.19 -7.27 -3.99
CA PHE A 336 1.31 -6.11 -4.87
C PHE A 336 -0.03 -5.56 -5.38
N ILE A 337 -1.09 -6.38 -5.42
CA ILE A 337 -2.43 -5.96 -5.89
C ILE A 337 -3.03 -4.86 -5.01
N TYR A 338 -2.79 -4.88 -3.72
CA TYR A 338 -3.30 -3.84 -2.83
C TYR A 338 -2.24 -2.83 -2.40
N MET A 339 -0.96 -3.21 -2.46
CA MET A 339 0.14 -2.31 -2.08
C MET A 339 0.50 -1.32 -3.19
N MET A 340 0.68 -1.79 -4.43
CA MET A 340 1.18 -0.95 -5.51
C MET A 340 0.23 -0.79 -6.70
N ALA A 341 -0.70 -1.72 -6.94
CA ALA A 341 -1.55 -1.63 -8.12
C ALA A 341 -2.42 -0.37 -8.16
N PRO A 342 -2.99 0.17 -7.03
CA PRO A 342 -3.71 1.44 -7.07
C PRO A 342 -2.85 2.56 -7.66
N ALA A 343 -1.61 2.69 -7.18
CA ALA A 343 -0.66 3.69 -7.61
C ALA A 343 -0.24 3.49 -9.10
N TYR A 344 -0.04 2.23 -9.49
CA TYR A 344 0.33 1.91 -10.88
C TYR A 344 -0.80 2.22 -11.85
N LEU A 345 -2.03 1.79 -11.56
CA LEU A 345 -3.19 2.02 -12.42
C LEU A 345 -3.54 3.51 -12.54
N VAL A 346 -3.45 4.26 -11.45
CA VAL A 346 -3.68 5.71 -11.48
C VAL A 346 -2.65 6.39 -12.39
N GLY A 347 -1.37 6.07 -12.26
CA GLY A 347 -0.33 6.63 -13.12
C GLY A 347 -0.45 6.22 -14.59
N GLU A 348 -0.91 4.99 -14.86
CA GLU A 348 -1.07 4.47 -16.22
C GLU A 348 -2.25 5.09 -16.96
N TYR A 349 -3.39 5.25 -16.27
CA TYR A 349 -4.63 5.64 -16.92
C TYR A 349 -4.99 7.11 -16.78
N PHE A 350 -4.58 7.77 -15.69
CA PHE A 350 -4.95 9.15 -15.40
C PHE A 350 -3.78 10.14 -15.50
N GLY A 351 -2.56 9.65 -15.69
CA GLY A 351 -1.38 10.49 -15.89
C GLY A 351 -0.89 11.18 -14.61
N LYS A 352 -0.17 12.31 -14.77
CA LYS A 352 0.61 12.93 -13.69
C LYS A 352 -0.03 14.19 -13.11
N LYS A 353 -0.97 14.84 -13.81
CA LYS A 353 -1.49 16.22 -13.50
C LYS A 353 -2.02 16.37 -12.07
N GLU A 354 -2.97 15.52 -11.66
CA GLU A 354 -3.51 15.48 -10.30
C GLU A 354 -3.43 14.05 -9.71
N TYR A 355 -2.31 13.38 -9.99
CA TYR A 355 -2.05 12.00 -9.59
C TYR A 355 -2.33 11.72 -8.11
N GLY A 356 -1.82 12.60 -7.22
CA GLY A 356 -1.97 12.43 -5.76
C GLY A 356 -3.41 12.49 -5.30
N SER A 357 -4.20 13.42 -5.84
CA SER A 357 -5.63 13.56 -5.51
C SER A 357 -6.45 12.37 -5.99
N ILE A 358 -6.18 11.90 -7.22
CA ILE A 358 -6.85 10.73 -7.81
C ILE A 358 -6.50 9.47 -7.02
N LEU A 359 -5.22 9.27 -6.71
CA LEU A 359 -4.76 8.15 -5.90
C LEU A 359 -5.37 8.18 -4.49
N GLY A 360 -5.45 9.36 -3.87
CA GLY A 360 -6.07 9.54 -2.56
C GLY A 360 -7.53 9.10 -2.52
N VAL A 361 -8.33 9.41 -3.56
CA VAL A 361 -9.72 8.94 -3.65
C VAL A 361 -9.80 7.43 -3.83
N ILE A 362 -8.96 6.84 -4.68
CA ILE A 362 -8.93 5.38 -4.87
C ILE A 362 -8.52 4.67 -3.57
N GLN A 363 -7.55 5.21 -2.83
CA GLN A 363 -7.14 4.66 -1.53
C GLN A 363 -8.21 4.82 -0.46
N LEU A 364 -8.98 5.93 -0.47
CA LEU A 364 -10.14 6.10 0.42
C LEU A 364 -11.18 5.00 0.18
N ILE A 365 -11.52 4.74 -1.08
CA ILE A 365 -12.50 3.71 -1.44
C ILE A 365 -12.00 2.31 -1.04
N PHE A 366 -10.71 2.02 -1.26
CA PHE A 366 -10.07 0.79 -0.78
C PHE A 366 -10.16 0.65 0.75
N ALA A 367 -9.86 1.73 1.50
CA ALA A 367 -9.89 1.73 2.96
C ALA A 367 -11.30 1.50 3.53
N ILE A 368 -12.35 2.01 2.87
CA ILE A 368 -13.75 1.71 3.22
C ILE A 368 -14.00 0.19 3.11
N GLY A 369 -13.57 -0.41 1.99
CA GLY A 369 -13.67 -1.86 1.82
C GLY A 369 -12.87 -2.64 2.86
N PHE A 370 -11.63 -2.24 3.12
CA PHE A 370 -10.76 -2.89 4.09
C PHE A 370 -11.33 -2.82 5.51
N SER A 371 -11.83 -1.66 5.93
CA SER A 371 -12.43 -1.47 7.26
C SER A 371 -13.72 -2.29 7.43
N GLY A 372 -14.53 -2.38 6.38
CA GLY A 372 -15.78 -3.16 6.40
C GLY A 372 -15.59 -4.68 6.26
N GLY A 373 -14.49 -5.11 5.65
CA GLY A 373 -14.33 -6.51 5.22
C GLY A 373 -14.29 -7.52 6.38
N SER A 374 -13.56 -7.21 7.44
CA SER A 374 -13.47 -8.08 8.63
C SER A 374 -14.79 -8.13 9.40
N VAL A 375 -15.48 -6.99 9.52
CA VAL A 375 -16.81 -6.91 10.18
C VAL A 375 -17.83 -7.69 9.38
N LEU A 376 -17.91 -7.48 8.07
CA LEU A 376 -18.82 -8.21 7.18
C LEU A 376 -18.56 -9.71 7.24
N PHE A 377 -17.28 -10.12 7.23
CA PHE A 377 -16.92 -11.52 7.41
C PHE A 377 -17.46 -12.09 8.72
N GLY A 378 -17.28 -11.37 9.83
CA GLY A 378 -17.76 -11.82 11.15
C GLY A 378 -19.28 -12.03 11.18
N VAL A 379 -20.05 -11.10 10.60
CA VAL A 379 -21.52 -11.20 10.50
C VAL A 379 -21.92 -12.40 9.64
N LEU A 380 -21.28 -12.59 8.47
CA LEU A 380 -21.56 -13.70 7.60
C LEU A 380 -21.17 -15.04 8.23
N ALA A 381 -20.03 -15.14 8.89
CA ALA A 381 -19.56 -16.36 9.53
C ALA A 381 -20.45 -16.83 10.69
N THR A 382 -21.04 -15.87 11.45
CA THR A 382 -22.00 -16.18 12.49
C THR A 382 -23.35 -16.66 11.95
N SER A 383 -23.79 -16.14 10.79
CA SER A 383 -25.10 -16.46 10.22
C SER A 383 -25.09 -17.63 9.24
N LEU A 384 -24.02 -17.78 8.45
CA LEU A 384 -23.93 -18.76 7.36
C LEU A 384 -22.85 -19.83 7.57
N GLY A 385 -22.01 -19.67 8.61
CA GLY A 385 -20.84 -20.52 8.81
C GLY A 385 -19.62 -20.08 8.01
N TYR A 386 -18.45 -20.60 8.39
CA TYR A 386 -17.16 -20.17 7.81
C TYR A 386 -17.00 -20.56 6.34
N ASP A 387 -17.40 -21.79 5.95
CA ASP A 387 -17.18 -22.27 4.57
C ASP A 387 -17.96 -21.45 3.55
N ILE A 388 -19.25 -21.18 3.82
CA ILE A 388 -20.07 -20.33 2.95
C ILE A 388 -19.52 -18.91 2.93
N THR A 389 -19.05 -18.41 4.06
CA THR A 389 -18.45 -17.07 4.14
C THR A 389 -17.20 -16.95 3.27
N TRP A 390 -16.31 -17.95 3.28
CA TRP A 390 -15.15 -17.97 2.39
C TRP A 390 -15.53 -18.02 0.90
N MET A 391 -16.64 -18.74 0.55
CA MET A 391 -17.18 -18.71 -0.82
C MET A 391 -17.70 -17.32 -1.20
N VAL A 392 -18.36 -16.59 -0.29
CA VAL A 392 -18.78 -15.20 -0.53
C VAL A 392 -17.56 -14.29 -0.73
N ILE A 393 -16.48 -14.48 0.05
CA ILE A 393 -15.22 -13.73 -0.15
C ILE A 393 -14.61 -14.03 -1.52
N LEU A 394 -14.66 -15.27 -2.00
CA LEU A 394 -14.28 -15.61 -3.38
C LEU A 394 -15.15 -14.89 -4.42
N GLY A 395 -16.43 -14.70 -4.16
CA GLY A 395 -17.30 -13.85 -4.98
C GLY A 395 -16.82 -12.39 -5.01
N PHE A 396 -16.36 -11.85 -3.89
CA PHE A 396 -15.77 -10.50 -3.87
C PHE A 396 -14.47 -10.42 -4.65
N VAL A 397 -13.64 -11.46 -4.61
CA VAL A 397 -12.43 -11.54 -5.45
C VAL A 397 -12.82 -11.50 -6.93
N ALA A 398 -13.79 -12.33 -7.36
CA ALA A 398 -14.26 -12.35 -8.74
C ALA A 398 -14.80 -10.96 -9.17
N MET A 399 -15.62 -10.31 -8.33
CA MET A 399 -16.17 -8.99 -8.61
C MET A 399 -15.07 -7.92 -8.70
N ALA A 400 -14.08 -7.95 -7.79
CA ALA A 400 -12.94 -7.03 -7.80
C ALA A 400 -12.21 -7.08 -9.15
N PHE A 401 -11.80 -8.26 -9.57
CA PHE A 401 -11.03 -8.40 -10.80
C PHE A 401 -11.87 -8.20 -12.06
N LEU A 402 -13.16 -8.58 -12.06
CA LEU A 402 -14.08 -8.26 -13.16
C LEU A 402 -14.17 -6.74 -13.37
N LEU A 403 -14.36 -5.98 -12.30
CA LEU A 403 -14.43 -4.51 -12.36
C LEU A 403 -13.10 -3.89 -12.81
N LEU A 404 -11.98 -4.32 -12.22
CA LEU A 404 -10.66 -3.79 -12.55
C LEU A 404 -10.27 -4.10 -14.00
N ILE A 405 -10.50 -5.31 -14.48
CA ILE A 405 -10.19 -5.72 -15.86
C ILE A 405 -11.07 -4.97 -16.86
N THR A 406 -12.39 -4.88 -16.59
CA THR A 406 -13.31 -4.18 -17.47
C THR A 406 -13.01 -2.68 -17.53
N ALA A 407 -12.76 -2.06 -16.37
CA ALA A 407 -12.38 -0.64 -16.31
C ALA A 407 -11.06 -0.37 -17.01
N SER A 408 -10.06 -1.26 -16.85
CA SER A 408 -8.76 -1.13 -17.51
C SER A 408 -8.87 -1.23 -19.03
N LYS A 409 -9.69 -2.13 -19.55
CA LYS A 409 -10.01 -2.21 -21.00
C LYS A 409 -10.64 -0.91 -21.49
N GLY A 410 -11.63 -0.39 -20.74
CA GLY A 410 -12.34 0.83 -21.10
C GLY A 410 -11.44 2.06 -21.08
N MET A 411 -10.59 2.21 -20.06
CA MET A 411 -9.63 3.32 -19.98
C MET A 411 -8.59 3.27 -21.08
N ALA A 412 -8.05 2.08 -21.38
CA ALA A 412 -7.10 1.92 -22.48
C ALA A 412 -7.69 2.34 -23.83
N LYS A 413 -8.97 1.97 -24.09
CA LYS A 413 -9.69 2.38 -25.29
C LYS A 413 -9.91 3.91 -25.31
N LEU A 414 -10.44 4.49 -24.23
CA LEU A 414 -10.71 5.91 -24.10
C LEU A 414 -9.42 6.76 -24.33
N ASN A 415 -8.33 6.35 -23.68
CA ASN A 415 -7.05 7.04 -23.82
C ASN A 415 -6.48 6.94 -25.25
N LYS A 416 -6.70 5.81 -25.93
CA LYS A 416 -6.30 5.66 -27.34
C LYS A 416 -7.11 6.59 -28.27
N GLU A 417 -8.43 6.67 -28.07
CA GLU A 417 -9.31 7.57 -28.83
C GLU A 417 -8.89 9.03 -28.62
N ARG A 418 -8.69 9.47 -27.38
CA ARG A 418 -8.27 10.83 -27.03
C ARG A 418 -6.90 11.18 -27.65
N LYS A 419 -5.94 10.23 -27.65
CA LYS A 419 -4.64 10.43 -28.36
C LYS A 419 -4.80 10.66 -29.85
N ASN A 420 -5.67 9.89 -30.48
CA ASN A 420 -5.94 10.03 -31.90
C ASN A 420 -6.61 11.39 -32.24
N ASP A 421 -7.50 11.86 -31.37
CA ASP A 421 -8.19 13.16 -31.57
C ASP A 421 -7.21 14.33 -31.41
N ILE A 422 -6.33 14.29 -30.43
CA ILE A 422 -5.25 15.28 -30.26
C ILE A 422 -4.32 15.28 -31.49
N ALA A 423 -3.92 14.09 -31.97
CA ALA A 423 -3.05 13.96 -33.14
C ALA A 423 -3.70 14.42 -34.46
N LYS A 424 -5.05 14.44 -34.54
CA LYS A 424 -5.78 14.98 -35.70
C LYS A 424 -5.96 16.49 -35.64
N ALA A 425 -5.95 17.06 -34.43
CA ALA A 425 -6.14 18.50 -34.19
C ALA A 425 -4.81 19.29 -34.24
N ALA A 426 -3.66 18.60 -34.10
CA ALA A 426 -2.31 19.13 -34.28
C ALA A 426 -1.84 19.00 -35.73
#